data_61a2a0e0dbee5caad5e5b8ffc70cc529
#
_entry.id   61a2a0e0dbee5caad5e5b8ffc70cc529
#
_cell.length_a   1.000
_cell.length_b   1.000
_cell.length_c   1.000
_cell.angle_alpha   90.00
_cell.angle_beta   90.00
_cell.angle_gamma   90.00
#
_symmetry.space_group_name_H-M   'P 1'
#
loop_
_entity.id
_entity.type
_entity.pdbx_description
1 polymer ?
#
loop_
_entity_poly.entity_id
_entity_poly.type
_entity_poly.pdbx_seq_one_letter_code
_entity_poly.pdbx_strand_id
1 'polypeptide(L)'
;MMAAAGLFVAHCIRIGDVTIDDAFITFSFSKNLALGHGPVFSHGVRVEGYSTFLWMVLVALPLVFTRGAAPLGMARVMGAPFVALLGWSVYRLARACGASRRMAAVCVLLLSFDTDLVVGYLTGMETLPYVALVTFAFAATVQSFFDARWQKWAAWAGLAVALMRIDGFVPWGMLLGWWFLMAMGKRDAIEIKRFVRTVAPTVVVYVAWFLWRWHYYGLFLPSTYYAKALLPKLLPNNGFEYVTAEVLEGALWCGLVGWPWLLWRRRLGAALVGLYVIVHWIYVVRVGGDWMPFGRFLLPTVPLLFALLCSATSDFVGTVFRARHRLRWLLALAPVPLFAWLVVRIDHRFVNSDFEKGRLSGIADQTANVKAYLRAAGFLNQVVPSGGRLVTDYGGVLGCFTDASIIEMWGLANATIATRGDTEGVRPNYGRTCAACYPELKPEYFHVMVPMVRREPAFASVDDVLANVWQSDAIGRYIDFKRDFGVGRVLQPRTGEALYFLRKRDGSPFTPSKSERGFVVDYPFETRQ
;
A
#
# COMPACT_ATOMS: atom_id res chain seq x y z
N MET A 1 -9.51 16.83 19.27
CA MET A 1 -10.01 15.87 18.27
C MET A 1 -10.68 16.58 17.09
N MET A 2 -11.75 17.38 17.28
CA MET A 2 -12.45 18.07 16.17
C MET A 2 -11.53 18.96 15.33
N ALA A 3 -10.68 19.80 15.96
CA ALA A 3 -9.72 20.64 15.23
C ALA A 3 -8.74 19.82 14.38
N ALA A 4 -8.23 18.71 14.93
CA ALA A 4 -7.33 17.82 14.18
C ALA A 4 -8.05 17.14 12.99
N ALA A 5 -9.30 16.71 13.18
CA ALA A 5 -10.10 16.16 12.08
C ALA A 5 -10.35 17.21 11.00
N GLY A 6 -10.70 18.45 11.37
CA GLY A 6 -10.88 19.56 10.43
C GLY A 6 -9.59 19.87 9.65
N LEU A 7 -8.44 19.89 10.31
CA LEU A 7 -7.14 20.08 9.67
C LEU A 7 -6.80 18.94 8.71
N PHE A 8 -7.05 17.68 9.10
CA PHE A 8 -6.83 16.53 8.23
C PHE A 8 -7.70 16.61 6.97
N VAL A 9 -8.99 16.95 7.11
CA VAL A 9 -9.89 17.13 5.96
C VAL A 9 -9.43 18.29 5.07
N ALA A 10 -9.06 19.42 5.65
CA ALA A 10 -8.51 20.55 4.89
C ALA A 10 -7.22 20.17 4.13
N HIS A 11 -6.39 19.34 4.74
CA HIS A 11 -5.18 18.81 4.10
C HIS A 11 -5.53 17.85 2.95
N CYS A 12 -6.50 16.96 3.11
CA CYS A 12 -7.02 16.11 2.03
C CYS A 12 -7.54 16.94 0.84
N ILE A 13 -8.34 17.98 1.11
CA ILE A 13 -8.86 18.88 0.06
C ILE A 13 -7.72 19.58 -0.68
N ARG A 14 -6.69 20.00 0.03
CA ARG A 14 -5.53 20.68 -0.56
C ARG A 14 -4.69 19.75 -1.46
N ILE A 15 -4.42 18.54 -1.02
CA ILE A 15 -3.68 17.54 -1.82
C ILE A 15 -4.49 17.15 -3.06
N GLY A 16 -5.81 17.07 -2.93
CA GLY A 16 -6.71 16.75 -4.03
C GLY A 16 -6.81 15.27 -4.33
N ASP A 17 -7.07 14.95 -5.60
CA ASP A 17 -7.28 13.57 -6.03
C ASP A 17 -5.94 12.87 -6.25
N VAL A 18 -5.66 11.89 -5.42
CA VAL A 18 -4.46 11.05 -5.46
C VAL A 18 -4.86 9.60 -5.59
N THR A 19 -4.23 8.89 -6.52
CA THR A 19 -4.46 7.46 -6.72
C THR A 19 -3.25 6.77 -7.35
N ILE A 20 -3.17 5.45 -7.20
CA ILE A 20 -2.05 4.62 -7.64
C ILE A 20 -2.57 3.25 -8.11
N ASP A 21 -1.94 2.66 -9.12
CA ASP A 21 -2.38 1.39 -9.72
C ASP A 21 -2.46 0.23 -8.72
N ASP A 22 -1.47 0.10 -7.83
CA ASP A 22 -1.42 -0.98 -6.82
C ASP A 22 -2.69 -1.05 -5.95
N ALA A 23 -3.38 0.08 -5.71
CA ALA A 23 -4.65 0.09 -4.98
C ALA A 23 -5.73 -0.71 -5.72
N PHE A 24 -5.75 -0.60 -7.05
CA PHE A 24 -6.75 -1.27 -7.89
C PHE A 24 -6.50 -2.78 -8.00
N ILE A 25 -5.29 -3.28 -7.72
CA ILE A 25 -5.08 -4.73 -7.55
C ILE A 25 -6.00 -5.24 -6.43
N THR A 26 -5.92 -4.64 -5.25
CA THR A 26 -6.79 -5.00 -4.11
C THR A 26 -8.27 -4.76 -4.44
N PHE A 27 -8.59 -3.68 -5.14
CA PHE A 27 -9.98 -3.36 -5.51
C PHE A 27 -10.56 -4.35 -6.52
N SER A 28 -9.76 -4.93 -7.41
CA SER A 28 -10.20 -6.01 -8.31
C SER A 28 -10.67 -7.23 -7.51
N PHE A 29 -9.89 -7.66 -6.52
CA PHE A 29 -10.29 -8.74 -5.60
C PHE A 29 -11.53 -8.38 -4.79
N SER A 30 -11.62 -7.14 -4.28
CA SER A 30 -12.78 -6.67 -3.52
C SER A 30 -14.04 -6.63 -4.36
N LYS A 31 -13.95 -6.16 -5.62
CA LYS A 31 -15.04 -6.14 -6.59
C LYS A 31 -15.52 -7.55 -6.90
N ASN A 32 -14.61 -8.47 -7.23
CA ASN A 32 -14.95 -9.85 -7.53
C ASN A 32 -15.56 -10.58 -6.34
N LEU A 33 -15.06 -10.35 -5.14
CA LEU A 33 -15.66 -10.87 -3.91
C LEU A 33 -17.08 -10.33 -3.70
N ALA A 34 -17.31 -9.03 -3.89
CA ALA A 34 -18.60 -8.38 -3.76
C ALA A 34 -19.64 -8.87 -4.78
N LEU A 35 -19.19 -9.24 -5.98
CA LEU A 35 -20.03 -9.79 -7.06
C LEU A 35 -20.25 -11.30 -6.95
N GLY A 36 -19.69 -11.98 -5.94
CA GLY A 36 -19.86 -13.42 -5.71
C GLY A 36 -18.90 -14.32 -6.50
N HIS A 37 -17.92 -13.76 -7.21
CA HIS A 37 -16.93 -14.54 -7.96
C HIS A 37 -15.81 -15.10 -7.05
N GLY A 38 -15.82 -14.73 -5.77
CA GLY A 38 -14.78 -15.06 -4.80
C GLY A 38 -13.59 -14.09 -4.83
N PRO A 39 -12.59 -14.30 -3.94
CA PRO A 39 -11.42 -13.44 -3.86
C PRO A 39 -10.42 -13.78 -4.98
N VAL A 40 -10.75 -13.42 -6.23
CA VAL A 40 -9.96 -13.67 -7.44
C VAL A 40 -9.63 -12.34 -8.13
N PHE A 41 -8.47 -12.28 -8.80
CA PHE A 41 -8.06 -11.10 -9.57
C PHE A 41 -8.84 -10.98 -10.89
N SER A 42 -8.89 -12.07 -11.65
CA SER A 42 -9.67 -12.21 -12.87
C SER A 42 -10.50 -13.49 -12.80
N HIS A 43 -11.59 -13.55 -13.55
CA HIS A 43 -12.50 -14.70 -13.55
C HIS A 43 -11.74 -16.01 -13.84
N GLY A 44 -11.96 -17.01 -12.97
CA GLY A 44 -11.39 -18.35 -13.13
C GLY A 44 -9.93 -18.52 -12.72
N VAL A 45 -9.20 -17.46 -12.37
CA VAL A 45 -7.79 -17.51 -11.97
C VAL A 45 -7.62 -17.30 -10.48
N ARG A 46 -7.26 -18.37 -9.76
CA ARG A 46 -6.96 -18.33 -8.32
C ARG A 46 -5.49 -17.98 -8.11
N VAL A 47 -5.20 -16.70 -8.00
CA VAL A 47 -3.88 -16.18 -7.66
C VAL A 47 -4.03 -15.21 -6.50
N GLU A 48 -3.09 -15.17 -5.55
CA GLU A 48 -3.09 -14.21 -4.47
C GLU A 48 -2.16 -13.03 -4.82
N GLY A 49 -2.70 -12.07 -5.59
CA GLY A 49 -1.99 -10.86 -5.98
C GLY A 49 -2.07 -9.73 -4.95
N TYR A 50 -2.90 -9.87 -3.92
CA TYR A 50 -2.96 -8.94 -2.79
C TYR A 50 -2.14 -9.45 -1.60
N SER A 51 -1.69 -8.53 -0.77
CA SER A 51 -1.04 -8.81 0.53
C SER A 51 -1.85 -8.27 1.72
N THR A 52 -3.13 -7.91 1.50
CA THR A 52 -3.95 -7.05 2.36
C THR A 52 -5.36 -7.63 2.54
N PHE A 53 -5.41 -8.88 3.06
CA PHE A 53 -6.66 -9.65 3.15
C PHE A 53 -7.80 -8.91 3.85
N LEU A 54 -7.55 -8.38 5.06
CA LEU A 54 -8.60 -7.69 5.82
C LEU A 54 -9.10 -6.45 5.09
N TRP A 55 -8.19 -5.69 4.43
CA TRP A 55 -8.59 -4.51 3.67
C TRP A 55 -9.43 -4.88 2.45
N MET A 56 -9.03 -5.92 1.72
CA MET A 56 -9.79 -6.46 0.60
C MET A 56 -11.23 -6.81 0.99
N VAL A 57 -11.41 -7.49 2.14
CA VAL A 57 -12.74 -7.84 2.66
C VAL A 57 -13.53 -6.60 3.08
N LEU A 58 -12.90 -5.65 3.80
CA LEU A 58 -13.56 -4.43 4.26
C LEU A 58 -14.05 -3.57 3.08
N VAL A 59 -13.26 -3.43 2.02
CA VAL A 59 -13.66 -2.68 0.82
C VAL A 59 -14.74 -3.43 0.04
N ALA A 60 -14.76 -4.75 0.04
CA ALA A 60 -15.80 -5.54 -0.60
C ALA A 60 -17.20 -5.28 0.01
N LEU A 61 -17.30 -5.01 1.32
CA LEU A 61 -18.59 -4.81 1.99
C LEU A 61 -19.46 -3.70 1.34
N PRO A 62 -19.00 -2.44 1.18
CA PRO A 62 -19.80 -1.42 0.51
C PRO A 62 -19.93 -1.68 -1.00
N LEU A 63 -18.99 -2.40 -1.63
CA LEU A 63 -19.07 -2.73 -3.05
C LEU A 63 -20.22 -3.69 -3.39
N VAL A 64 -20.72 -4.48 -2.43
CA VAL A 64 -21.94 -5.28 -2.61
C VAL A 64 -23.13 -4.37 -2.98
N PHE A 65 -23.29 -3.25 -2.28
CA PHE A 65 -24.41 -2.32 -2.51
C PHE A 65 -24.25 -1.49 -3.79
N THR A 66 -23.01 -1.21 -4.19
CA THR A 66 -22.71 -0.45 -5.41
C THR A 66 -22.49 -1.33 -6.64
N ARG A 67 -22.67 -2.66 -6.52
CA ARG A 67 -22.38 -3.65 -7.57
C ARG A 67 -20.98 -3.48 -8.17
N GLY A 68 -20.00 -3.26 -7.32
CA GLY A 68 -18.61 -3.08 -7.71
C GLY A 68 -18.24 -1.70 -8.27
N ALA A 69 -19.16 -0.74 -8.27
CA ALA A 69 -18.88 0.61 -8.76
C ALA A 69 -18.08 1.45 -7.74
N ALA A 70 -17.26 2.39 -8.25
CA ALA A 70 -16.52 3.39 -7.49
C ALA A 70 -15.63 2.81 -6.36
N PRO A 71 -14.77 1.81 -6.60
CA PRO A 71 -14.02 1.12 -5.55
C PRO A 71 -13.10 2.06 -4.75
N LEU A 72 -12.45 3.04 -5.39
CA LEU A 72 -11.63 4.04 -4.70
C LEU A 72 -12.45 4.89 -3.73
N GLY A 73 -13.66 5.34 -4.14
CA GLY A 73 -14.57 6.08 -3.27
C GLY A 73 -15.00 5.25 -2.06
N MET A 74 -15.35 3.97 -2.28
CA MET A 74 -15.73 3.05 -1.21
C MET A 74 -14.56 2.76 -0.25
N ALA A 75 -13.35 2.61 -0.77
CA ALA A 75 -12.15 2.45 0.06
C ALA A 75 -11.89 3.69 0.94
N ARG A 76 -12.05 4.91 0.42
CA ARG A 76 -11.94 6.14 1.21
C ARG A 76 -13.02 6.24 2.30
N VAL A 77 -14.26 5.85 2.00
CA VAL A 77 -15.33 5.78 2.99
C VAL A 77 -14.99 4.79 4.09
N MET A 78 -14.53 3.59 3.74
CA MET A 78 -14.09 2.58 4.72
C MET A 78 -12.84 2.98 5.49
N GLY A 79 -11.97 3.82 4.92
CA GLY A 79 -10.78 4.37 5.56
C GLY A 79 -11.07 5.46 6.61
N ALA A 80 -12.18 6.20 6.48
CA ALA A 80 -12.50 7.33 7.34
C ALA A 80 -12.59 6.97 8.85
N PRO A 81 -13.23 5.86 9.28
CA PRO A 81 -13.23 5.44 10.68
C PRO A 81 -11.81 5.20 11.24
N PHE A 82 -10.86 4.78 10.41
CA PHE A 82 -9.48 4.54 10.83
C PHE A 82 -8.71 5.85 11.08
N VAL A 83 -9.09 6.97 10.45
CA VAL A 83 -8.55 8.30 10.78
C VAL A 83 -8.91 8.65 12.23
N ALA A 84 -10.15 8.44 12.62
CA ALA A 84 -10.61 8.67 13.99
C ALA A 84 -9.94 7.71 14.99
N LEU A 85 -9.83 6.42 14.61
CA LEU A 85 -9.14 5.41 15.42
C LEU A 85 -7.67 5.78 15.63
N LEU A 86 -6.97 6.25 14.58
CA LEU A 86 -5.58 6.68 14.65
C LEU A 86 -5.40 7.84 15.63
N GLY A 87 -6.19 8.90 15.48
CA GLY A 87 -6.13 10.06 16.37
C GLY A 87 -6.42 9.71 17.84
N TRP A 88 -7.42 8.86 18.07
CA TRP A 88 -7.74 8.38 19.42
C TRP A 88 -6.61 7.49 19.98
N SER A 89 -6.07 6.59 19.18
CA SER A 89 -5.04 5.63 19.58
C SER A 89 -3.73 6.32 19.95
N VAL A 90 -3.28 7.29 19.13
CA VAL A 90 -2.05 8.02 19.42
C VAL A 90 -2.20 8.89 20.66
N TYR A 91 -3.37 9.51 20.88
CA TYR A 91 -3.67 10.22 22.11
C TYR A 91 -3.54 9.30 23.34
N ARG A 92 -4.17 8.13 23.28
CA ARG A 92 -4.13 7.13 24.35
C ARG A 92 -2.72 6.60 24.58
N LEU A 93 -1.96 6.34 23.52
CA LEU A 93 -0.59 5.86 23.58
C LEU A 93 0.32 6.91 24.25
N ALA A 94 0.28 8.15 23.79
CA ALA A 94 1.06 9.24 24.37
C ALA A 94 0.74 9.41 25.87
N ARG A 95 -0.55 9.36 26.24
CA ARG A 95 -0.98 9.38 27.65
C ARG A 95 -0.40 8.23 28.48
N ALA A 96 -0.44 7.02 27.94
CA ALA A 96 0.06 5.82 28.61
C ALA A 96 1.60 5.82 28.72
N CYS A 97 2.31 6.46 27.79
CA CYS A 97 3.75 6.69 27.86
C CYS A 97 4.15 7.86 28.77
N GLY A 98 3.19 8.62 29.33
CA GLY A 98 3.44 9.66 30.32
C GLY A 98 3.23 11.10 29.86
N ALA A 99 2.73 11.32 28.63
CA ALA A 99 2.41 12.67 28.16
C ALA A 99 1.26 13.32 28.97
N SER A 100 1.30 14.63 29.19
CA SER A 100 0.18 15.41 29.71
C SER A 100 -0.98 15.40 28.71
N ARG A 101 -2.20 15.76 29.15
CA ARG A 101 -3.36 15.87 28.25
C ARG A 101 -3.11 16.82 27.07
N ARG A 102 -2.44 17.96 27.33
CA ARG A 102 -2.11 18.96 26.30
C ARG A 102 -1.11 18.40 25.28
N MET A 103 -0.03 17.77 25.74
CA MET A 103 0.97 17.17 24.84
C MET A 103 0.42 15.98 24.03
N ALA A 104 -0.47 15.17 24.61
CA ALA A 104 -1.17 14.14 23.86
C ALA A 104 -2.10 14.73 22.78
N ALA A 105 -2.72 15.89 23.01
CA ALA A 105 -3.48 16.60 21.99
C ALA A 105 -2.57 17.17 20.88
N VAL A 106 -1.39 17.70 21.22
CA VAL A 106 -0.36 18.12 20.24
C VAL A 106 0.05 16.95 19.36
N CYS A 107 0.22 15.76 19.94
CA CYS A 107 0.55 14.55 19.17
C CYS A 107 -0.51 14.25 18.08
N VAL A 108 -1.79 14.41 18.39
CA VAL A 108 -2.89 14.24 17.40
C VAL A 108 -2.84 15.33 16.33
N LEU A 109 -2.53 16.56 16.70
CA LEU A 109 -2.39 17.66 15.74
C LEU A 109 -1.23 17.43 14.77
N LEU A 110 -0.08 16.92 15.25
CA LEU A 110 1.06 16.58 14.37
C LEU A 110 0.65 15.62 13.25
N LEU A 111 -0.14 14.58 13.56
CA LEU A 111 -0.63 13.65 12.52
C LEU A 111 -1.47 14.34 11.44
N SER A 112 -2.17 15.42 11.78
CA SER A 112 -3.01 16.14 10.81
C SER A 112 -2.20 17.00 9.84
N PHE A 113 -0.93 17.25 10.13
CA PHE A 113 0.03 17.95 9.26
C PHE A 113 0.87 16.99 8.42
N ASP A 114 0.86 15.70 8.71
CA ASP A 114 1.68 14.72 8.02
C ASP A 114 1.10 14.41 6.63
N THR A 115 1.82 14.83 5.60
CA THR A 115 1.39 14.67 4.20
C THR A 115 1.35 13.22 3.78
N ASP A 116 2.28 12.39 4.24
CA ASP A 116 2.35 10.98 3.86
C ASP A 116 1.17 10.18 4.41
N LEU A 117 0.72 10.50 5.62
CA LEU A 117 -0.51 9.91 6.17
C LEU A 117 -1.75 10.32 5.37
N VAL A 118 -1.82 11.58 4.92
CA VAL A 118 -2.91 12.07 4.07
C VAL A 118 -2.90 11.38 2.70
N VAL A 119 -1.73 11.27 2.07
CA VAL A 119 -1.57 10.53 0.80
C VAL A 119 -1.93 9.06 1.00
N GLY A 120 -1.46 8.43 2.08
CA GLY A 120 -1.82 7.04 2.43
C GLY A 120 -3.32 6.81 2.59
N TYR A 121 -4.09 7.82 3.02
CA TYR A 121 -5.54 7.78 3.04
C TYR A 121 -6.16 7.98 1.65
N LEU A 122 -5.71 9.00 0.91
CA LEU A 122 -6.29 9.40 -0.38
C LEU A 122 -6.11 8.35 -1.47
N THR A 123 -5.02 7.58 -1.44
CA THR A 123 -4.79 6.46 -2.37
C THR A 123 -5.82 5.34 -2.23
N GLY A 124 -6.57 5.30 -1.12
CA GLY A 124 -7.52 4.23 -0.84
C GLY A 124 -6.87 2.87 -0.51
N MET A 125 -5.55 2.83 -0.38
CA MET A 125 -4.81 1.64 0.06
C MET A 125 -5.04 1.36 1.55
N GLU A 126 -4.60 0.19 1.99
CA GLU A 126 -4.62 -0.24 3.39
C GLU A 126 -3.67 0.56 4.30
N THR A 127 -2.85 1.45 3.75
CA THR A 127 -1.75 2.11 4.47
C THR A 127 -2.23 2.81 5.74
N LEU A 128 -3.19 3.72 5.64
CA LEU A 128 -3.70 4.42 6.83
C LEU A 128 -4.47 3.50 7.80
N PRO A 129 -5.35 2.60 7.35
CA PRO A 129 -5.95 1.57 8.21
C PRO A 129 -4.92 0.71 8.95
N TYR A 130 -3.84 0.32 8.29
CA TYR A 130 -2.76 -0.44 8.91
C TYR A 130 -2.04 0.37 9.99
N VAL A 131 -1.66 1.62 9.71
CA VAL A 131 -1.05 2.55 10.67
C VAL A 131 -1.96 2.72 11.90
N ALA A 132 -3.26 2.88 11.69
CA ALA A 132 -4.23 3.03 12.77
C ALA A 132 -4.32 1.79 13.65
N LEU A 133 -4.36 0.60 13.05
CA LEU A 133 -4.41 -0.67 13.78
C LEU A 133 -3.12 -0.96 14.55
N VAL A 134 -1.95 -0.71 13.94
CA VAL A 134 -0.65 -0.84 14.64
C VAL A 134 -0.63 0.10 15.84
N THR A 135 -0.97 1.37 15.65
CA THR A 135 -1.00 2.35 16.75
C THR A 135 -1.98 1.93 17.85
N PHE A 136 -3.16 1.43 17.48
CA PHE A 136 -4.16 0.93 18.42
C PHE A 136 -3.66 -0.31 19.19
N ALA A 137 -3.03 -1.27 18.51
CA ALA A 137 -2.49 -2.48 19.14
C ALA A 137 -1.42 -2.13 20.17
N PHE A 138 -0.51 -1.18 19.86
CA PHE A 138 0.48 -0.68 20.81
C PHE A 138 -0.16 0.10 21.95
N ALA A 139 -1.13 0.98 21.67
CA ALA A 139 -1.85 1.71 22.70
C ALA A 139 -2.58 0.78 23.67
N ALA A 140 -3.27 -0.24 23.15
CA ALA A 140 -3.97 -1.23 23.95
C ALA A 140 -3.00 -2.09 24.77
N THR A 141 -1.85 -2.48 24.18
CA THR A 141 -0.81 -3.25 24.89
C THR A 141 -0.22 -2.44 26.04
N VAL A 142 0.16 -1.18 25.82
CA VAL A 142 0.72 -0.33 26.90
C VAL A 142 -0.34 -0.08 27.98
N GLN A 143 -1.59 0.11 27.63
CA GLN A 143 -2.67 0.26 28.60
C GLN A 143 -2.94 -1.02 29.39
N SER A 144 -2.70 -2.20 28.80
CA SER A 144 -2.87 -3.48 29.49
C SER A 144 -1.94 -3.64 30.70
N PHE A 145 -0.87 -2.84 30.80
CA PHE A 145 0.02 -2.81 31.97
C PHE A 145 -0.67 -2.20 33.21
N PHE A 146 -1.69 -1.38 33.00
CA PHE A 146 -2.44 -0.70 34.06
C PHE A 146 -3.84 -1.32 34.27
N ASP A 147 -4.43 -1.88 33.20
CA ASP A 147 -5.77 -2.48 33.23
C ASP A 147 -5.85 -3.70 32.31
N ALA A 148 -5.93 -4.87 32.90
CA ALA A 148 -5.94 -6.16 32.20
C ALA A 148 -7.07 -6.32 31.17
N ARG A 149 -8.16 -5.54 31.25
CA ARG A 149 -9.24 -5.56 30.25
C ARG A 149 -8.75 -5.21 28.85
N TRP A 150 -7.69 -4.42 28.74
CA TRP A 150 -7.08 -4.04 27.47
C TRP A 150 -6.33 -5.18 26.76
N GLN A 151 -5.97 -6.27 27.47
CA GLN A 151 -5.29 -7.41 26.86
C GLN A 151 -6.08 -8.03 25.70
N LYS A 152 -7.42 -8.15 25.85
CA LYS A 152 -8.28 -8.67 24.79
C LYS A 152 -8.24 -7.79 23.55
N TRP A 153 -8.38 -6.47 23.74
CA TRP A 153 -8.33 -5.51 22.64
C TRP A 153 -6.98 -5.52 21.92
N ALA A 154 -5.88 -5.62 22.66
CA ALA A 154 -4.55 -5.69 22.09
C ALA A 154 -4.32 -6.99 21.30
N ALA A 155 -4.84 -8.16 21.78
CA ALA A 155 -4.72 -9.42 21.08
C ALA A 155 -5.49 -9.41 19.74
N TRP A 156 -6.76 -8.97 19.75
CA TRP A 156 -7.57 -8.89 18.53
C TRP A 156 -7.10 -7.80 17.58
N ALA A 157 -6.60 -6.67 18.09
CA ALA A 157 -5.96 -5.66 17.26
C ALA A 157 -4.69 -6.19 16.58
N GLY A 158 -3.87 -6.96 17.32
CA GLY A 158 -2.70 -7.62 16.75
C GLY A 158 -3.04 -8.59 15.62
N LEU A 159 -4.10 -9.40 15.79
CA LEU A 159 -4.63 -10.24 14.70
C LEU A 159 -5.09 -9.40 13.52
N ALA A 160 -5.83 -8.31 13.75
CA ALA A 160 -6.28 -7.41 12.69
C ALA A 160 -5.09 -6.78 11.93
N VAL A 161 -4.01 -6.42 12.63
CA VAL A 161 -2.75 -5.96 12.04
C VAL A 161 -2.16 -7.03 11.12
N ALA A 162 -2.07 -8.29 11.58
CA ALA A 162 -1.51 -9.40 10.80
C ALA A 162 -2.35 -9.75 9.56
N LEU A 163 -3.68 -9.56 9.63
CA LEU A 163 -4.60 -9.77 8.50
C LEU A 163 -4.69 -8.53 7.58
N MET A 164 -4.36 -7.33 8.09
CA MET A 164 -4.39 -6.10 7.30
C MET A 164 -3.25 -6.05 6.28
N ARG A 165 -2.06 -6.53 6.65
CA ARG A 165 -0.90 -6.65 5.77
C ARG A 165 -0.10 -7.90 6.12
N ILE A 166 0.51 -8.51 5.10
CA ILE A 166 1.31 -9.71 5.34
C ILE A 166 2.49 -9.46 6.29
N ASP A 167 3.12 -8.27 6.23
CA ASP A 167 4.20 -7.87 7.13
C ASP A 167 3.71 -7.51 8.56
N GLY A 168 2.40 -7.49 8.78
CA GLY A 168 1.77 -7.29 10.09
C GLY A 168 2.10 -8.38 11.11
N PHE A 169 2.67 -9.52 10.68
CA PHE A 169 3.21 -10.52 11.62
C PHE A 169 4.38 -9.97 12.45
N VAL A 170 5.15 -8.98 11.96
CA VAL A 170 6.27 -8.38 12.67
C VAL A 170 5.78 -7.64 13.94
N PRO A 171 4.89 -6.61 13.85
CA PRO A 171 4.36 -5.97 15.05
C PRO A 171 3.57 -6.94 15.92
N TRP A 172 2.76 -7.84 15.34
CA TRP A 172 1.98 -8.80 16.13
C TRP A 172 2.87 -9.77 16.88
N GLY A 173 3.85 -10.39 16.22
CA GLY A 173 4.80 -11.30 16.85
C GLY A 173 5.60 -10.61 17.97
N MET A 174 6.00 -9.35 17.78
CA MET A 174 6.67 -8.58 18.81
C MET A 174 5.77 -8.31 20.03
N LEU A 175 4.49 -7.98 19.83
CA LEU A 175 3.55 -7.80 20.93
C LEU A 175 3.30 -9.10 21.69
N LEU A 176 3.16 -10.23 20.97
CA LEU A 176 3.03 -11.55 21.58
C LEU A 176 4.28 -11.94 22.39
N GLY A 177 5.46 -11.73 21.80
CA GLY A 177 6.74 -11.98 22.49
C GLY A 177 6.89 -11.14 23.75
N TRP A 178 6.55 -9.85 23.67
CA TRP A 178 6.58 -8.95 24.84
C TRP A 178 5.65 -9.45 25.95
N TRP A 179 4.41 -9.80 25.64
CA TRP A 179 3.47 -10.32 26.63
C TRP A 179 3.91 -11.65 27.21
N PHE A 180 4.44 -12.53 26.38
CA PHE A 180 5.00 -13.79 26.84
C PHE A 180 6.13 -13.56 27.86
N LEU A 181 7.09 -12.67 27.54
CA LEU A 181 8.19 -12.33 28.45
C LEU A 181 7.69 -11.72 29.77
N MET A 182 6.66 -10.86 29.69
CA MET A 182 6.06 -10.25 30.89
C MET A 182 5.35 -11.28 31.76
N ALA A 183 4.64 -12.24 31.16
CA ALA A 183 3.95 -13.31 31.88
C ALA A 183 4.94 -14.29 32.54
N MET A 184 6.00 -14.65 31.80
CA MET A 184 7.07 -15.53 32.33
C MET A 184 7.88 -14.86 33.44
N GLY A 185 8.15 -13.55 33.31
CA GLY A 185 8.90 -12.78 34.31
C GLY A 185 8.20 -12.69 35.67
N LYS A 186 6.87 -12.74 35.69
CA LYS A 186 6.10 -12.78 36.95
C LYS A 186 6.13 -14.16 37.63
N ARG A 187 6.53 -15.22 36.92
CA ARG A 187 6.55 -16.61 37.40
C ARG A 187 5.23 -17.07 38.04
N ASP A 188 4.11 -16.51 37.56
CA ASP A 188 2.76 -16.77 38.08
C ASP A 188 1.96 -17.57 37.03
N ALA A 189 1.52 -18.75 37.40
CA ALA A 189 0.71 -19.62 36.56
C ALA A 189 -0.62 -18.98 36.13
N ILE A 190 -1.18 -18.09 36.94
CA ILE A 190 -2.41 -17.35 36.61
C ILE A 190 -2.17 -16.39 35.43
N GLU A 191 -1.05 -15.68 35.42
CA GLU A 191 -0.69 -14.75 34.35
C GLU A 191 -0.39 -15.51 33.05
N ILE A 192 0.31 -16.64 33.12
CA ILE A 192 0.54 -17.51 31.95
C ILE A 192 -0.78 -18.05 31.42
N LYS A 193 -1.68 -18.53 32.26
CA LYS A 193 -3.00 -19.01 31.86
C LYS A 193 -3.84 -17.88 31.24
N ARG A 194 -3.78 -16.67 31.78
CA ARG A 194 -4.43 -15.47 31.22
C ARG A 194 -3.88 -15.14 29.84
N PHE A 195 -2.56 -15.13 29.67
CA PHE A 195 -1.90 -14.92 28.38
C PHE A 195 -2.41 -15.94 27.36
N VAL A 196 -2.34 -17.24 27.65
CA VAL A 196 -2.80 -18.29 26.74
C VAL A 196 -4.27 -18.11 26.37
N ARG A 197 -5.16 -17.90 27.35
CA ARG A 197 -6.59 -17.71 27.10
C ARG A 197 -6.89 -16.49 26.21
N THR A 198 -6.05 -15.45 26.28
CA THR A 198 -6.25 -14.21 25.51
C THR A 198 -5.70 -14.35 24.10
N VAL A 199 -4.56 -15.01 23.94
CA VAL A 199 -3.82 -15.09 22.67
C VAL A 199 -4.25 -16.29 21.83
N ALA A 200 -4.51 -17.46 22.43
CA ALA A 200 -4.83 -18.67 21.68
C ALA A 200 -5.98 -18.50 20.67
N PRO A 201 -7.11 -17.83 20.99
CA PRO A 201 -8.16 -17.63 20.00
C PRO A 201 -7.69 -16.86 18.76
N THR A 202 -6.85 -15.85 18.94
CA THR A 202 -6.34 -15.04 17.81
C THR A 202 -5.35 -15.82 16.95
N VAL A 203 -4.53 -16.66 17.57
CA VAL A 203 -3.61 -17.57 16.85
C VAL A 203 -4.41 -18.63 16.07
N VAL A 204 -5.42 -19.22 16.68
CA VAL A 204 -6.30 -20.21 16.01
C VAL A 204 -6.96 -19.60 14.77
N VAL A 205 -7.52 -18.37 14.89
CA VAL A 205 -8.14 -17.68 13.75
C VAL A 205 -7.11 -17.38 12.66
N TYR A 206 -5.91 -16.94 13.02
CA TYR A 206 -4.85 -16.68 12.05
C TYR A 206 -4.40 -17.96 11.32
N VAL A 207 -4.20 -19.05 12.07
CA VAL A 207 -3.81 -20.35 11.49
C VAL A 207 -4.91 -20.88 10.57
N ALA A 208 -6.18 -20.81 10.99
CA ALA A 208 -7.31 -21.22 10.15
C ALA A 208 -7.38 -20.43 8.85
N TRP A 209 -7.22 -19.08 8.92
CA TRP A 209 -7.13 -18.23 7.76
C TRP A 209 -5.93 -18.58 6.86
N PHE A 210 -4.76 -18.80 7.46
CA PHE A 210 -3.55 -19.15 6.73
C PHE A 210 -3.68 -20.47 5.98
N LEU A 211 -4.23 -21.51 6.62
CA LEU A 211 -4.47 -22.81 6.00
C LEU A 211 -5.51 -22.72 4.87
N TRP A 212 -6.59 -21.96 5.09
CA TRP A 212 -7.58 -21.71 4.06
C TRP A 212 -6.95 -21.03 2.84
N ARG A 213 -6.21 -19.92 3.01
CA ARG A 213 -5.58 -19.22 1.89
C ARG A 213 -4.58 -20.09 1.13
N TRP A 214 -3.76 -20.86 1.86
CA TRP A 214 -2.80 -21.77 1.25
C TRP A 214 -3.50 -22.83 0.40
N HIS A 215 -4.54 -23.45 0.92
CA HIS A 215 -5.36 -24.40 0.16
C HIS A 215 -6.04 -23.76 -1.04
N TYR A 216 -6.57 -22.54 -0.88
CA TYR A 216 -7.33 -21.85 -1.93
C TYR A 216 -6.46 -21.37 -3.10
N TYR A 217 -5.27 -20.80 -2.82
CA TYR A 217 -4.37 -20.24 -3.82
C TYR A 217 -3.24 -21.18 -4.25
N GLY A 218 -2.94 -22.23 -3.52
CA GLY A 218 -1.90 -23.22 -3.82
C GLY A 218 -0.47 -22.78 -3.50
N LEU A 219 -0.21 -21.51 -3.19
CA LEU A 219 1.10 -21.00 -2.84
C LEU A 219 1.20 -20.75 -1.34
N PHE A 220 2.36 -21.11 -0.74
CA PHE A 220 2.60 -20.90 0.69
C PHE A 220 2.63 -19.43 1.09
N LEU A 221 3.12 -18.53 0.22
CA LEU A 221 3.09 -17.08 0.36
C LEU A 221 2.38 -16.43 -0.84
N PRO A 222 1.92 -15.16 -0.76
CA PRO A 222 1.32 -14.47 -1.89
C PRO A 222 2.26 -14.35 -3.09
N SER A 223 1.71 -14.26 -4.31
CA SER A 223 2.49 -14.06 -5.55
C SER A 223 3.42 -12.86 -5.46
N THR A 224 2.97 -11.77 -4.82
CA THR A 224 3.76 -10.56 -4.57
C THR A 224 5.05 -10.83 -3.79
N TYR A 225 5.06 -11.81 -2.88
CA TYR A 225 6.29 -12.22 -2.18
C TYR A 225 7.28 -12.86 -3.14
N TYR A 226 6.85 -13.84 -3.93
CA TYR A 226 7.72 -14.53 -4.90
C TYR A 226 8.22 -13.55 -5.96
N ALA A 227 7.37 -12.66 -6.43
CA ALA A 227 7.75 -11.64 -7.41
C ALA A 227 8.83 -10.68 -6.88
N LYS A 228 8.84 -10.35 -5.58
CA LYS A 228 9.74 -9.36 -4.96
C LYS A 228 10.87 -9.97 -4.12
N ALA A 229 10.75 -11.19 -3.61
CA ALA A 229 11.64 -11.75 -2.58
C ALA A 229 13.09 -12.00 -3.00
N LEU A 230 13.40 -12.08 -4.29
CA LEU A 230 14.79 -12.25 -4.77
C LEU A 230 15.53 -10.93 -5.01
N LEU A 231 14.82 -9.81 -5.04
CA LEU A 231 15.40 -8.49 -5.31
C LEU A 231 16.39 -7.99 -4.24
N PRO A 232 16.17 -8.22 -2.92
CA PRO A 232 17.12 -7.78 -1.89
C PRO A 232 18.52 -8.38 -2.03
N LYS A 233 18.66 -9.57 -2.66
CA LYS A 233 19.96 -10.19 -2.90
C LYS A 233 20.75 -9.49 -4.00
N LEU A 234 20.06 -8.83 -4.94
CA LEU A 234 20.68 -8.12 -6.06
C LEU A 234 21.03 -6.66 -5.72
N LEU A 235 20.38 -6.07 -4.69
CA LEU A 235 20.51 -4.65 -4.34
C LEU A 235 20.60 -4.48 -2.82
N PRO A 236 21.72 -4.87 -2.18
CA PRO A 236 21.85 -4.87 -0.72
C PRO A 236 21.71 -3.48 -0.08
N ASN A 237 21.92 -2.39 -0.82
CA ASN A 237 21.95 -1.02 -0.28
C ASN A 237 20.61 -0.28 -0.36
N ASN A 238 19.66 -0.68 -1.23
CA ASN A 238 18.43 0.08 -1.45
C ASN A 238 17.56 0.25 -0.20
N GLY A 239 17.46 -0.79 0.62
CA GLY A 239 16.68 -0.71 1.85
C GLY A 239 17.29 0.22 2.90
N PHE A 240 18.63 0.23 2.98
CA PHE A 240 19.35 1.14 3.89
C PHE A 240 19.23 2.59 3.41
N GLU A 241 19.42 2.84 2.12
CA GLU A 241 19.25 4.17 1.51
C GLU A 241 17.82 4.69 1.70
N TYR A 242 16.81 3.82 1.46
CA TYR A 242 15.41 4.17 1.68
C TYR A 242 15.15 4.58 3.14
N VAL A 243 15.54 3.76 4.12
CA VAL A 243 15.34 4.07 5.53
C VAL A 243 16.12 5.31 5.95
N THR A 244 17.36 5.46 5.48
CA THR A 244 18.20 6.62 5.82
C THR A 244 17.60 7.92 5.27
N ALA A 245 17.16 7.93 4.00
CA ALA A 245 16.51 9.07 3.40
C ALA A 245 15.24 9.47 4.18
N GLU A 246 14.34 8.52 4.43
CA GLU A 246 13.09 8.79 5.17
C GLU A 246 13.34 9.21 6.62
N VAL A 247 14.33 8.62 7.29
CA VAL A 247 14.64 8.96 8.68
C VAL A 247 15.28 10.34 8.78
N LEU A 248 16.24 10.67 7.92
CA LEU A 248 16.97 11.95 7.98
C LEU A 248 16.16 13.07 7.34
N GLU A 249 15.70 12.88 6.10
CA GLU A 249 14.98 13.94 5.36
C GLU A 249 13.51 14.03 5.77
N GLY A 250 12.84 12.93 6.07
CA GLY A 250 11.49 12.88 6.66
C GLY A 250 11.44 13.24 8.16
N ALA A 251 12.58 13.56 8.78
CA ALA A 251 12.68 13.98 10.19
C ALA A 251 12.20 12.95 11.24
N LEU A 252 12.11 11.67 10.88
CA LEU A 252 11.60 10.63 11.78
C LEU A 252 12.51 10.40 12.99
N TRP A 253 13.80 10.72 12.89
CA TRP A 253 14.76 10.66 14.00
C TRP A 253 14.35 11.49 15.22
N CYS A 254 13.59 12.59 15.00
CA CYS A 254 13.14 13.48 16.08
C CYS A 254 12.35 12.74 17.15
N GLY A 255 11.56 11.74 16.75
CA GLY A 255 10.78 10.93 17.68
C GLY A 255 11.64 10.10 18.64
N LEU A 256 12.86 9.74 18.24
CA LEU A 256 13.77 8.96 19.08
C LEU A 256 14.65 9.82 20.01
N VAL A 257 14.75 11.14 19.79
CA VAL A 257 15.60 12.02 20.62
C VAL A 257 15.28 11.92 22.12
N GLY A 258 14.01 11.85 22.46
CA GLY A 258 13.56 11.75 23.85
C GLY A 258 13.48 10.32 24.40
N TRP A 259 13.73 9.30 23.59
CA TRP A 259 13.57 7.91 24.01
C TRP A 259 14.54 7.46 25.10
N PRO A 260 15.87 7.79 25.05
CA PRO A 260 16.79 7.50 26.15
C PRO A 260 16.35 8.10 27.49
N TRP A 261 15.79 9.31 27.45
CA TRP A 261 15.21 9.95 28.65
C TRP A 261 14.05 9.12 29.22
N LEU A 262 13.13 8.67 28.39
CA LEU A 262 12.00 7.84 28.83
C LEU A 262 12.44 6.47 29.35
N LEU A 263 13.51 5.88 28.80
CA LEU A 263 14.13 4.66 29.32
C LEU A 263 14.72 4.88 30.69
N TRP A 264 15.49 5.97 30.88
CA TRP A 264 16.03 6.36 32.20
C TRP A 264 14.92 6.57 33.23
N ARG A 265 13.77 7.12 32.80
CA ARG A 265 12.55 7.26 33.62
C ARG A 265 11.79 5.94 33.80
N ARG A 266 12.32 4.81 33.30
CA ARG A 266 11.75 3.47 33.42
C ARG A 266 10.31 3.36 32.88
N ARG A 267 9.99 4.07 31.78
CA ARG A 267 8.70 4.02 31.11
C ARG A 267 8.61 2.78 30.21
N LEU A 268 8.12 1.63 30.75
CA LEU A 268 8.04 0.36 30.03
C LEU A 268 7.26 0.46 28.70
N GLY A 269 6.19 1.25 28.66
CA GLY A 269 5.45 1.50 27.41
C GLY A 269 6.31 2.16 26.34
N ALA A 270 7.13 3.15 26.71
CA ALA A 270 8.06 3.80 25.80
C ALA A 270 9.20 2.85 25.37
N ALA A 271 9.65 1.95 26.27
CA ALA A 271 10.63 0.92 25.91
C ALA A 271 10.12 0.00 24.81
N LEU A 272 8.91 -0.52 24.95
CA LEU A 272 8.26 -1.36 23.93
C LEU A 272 8.10 -0.64 22.60
N VAL A 273 7.60 0.60 22.63
CA VAL A 273 7.35 1.41 21.43
C VAL A 273 8.66 1.70 20.67
N GLY A 274 9.70 2.17 21.35
CA GLY A 274 10.97 2.47 20.70
C GLY A 274 11.69 1.23 20.20
N LEU A 275 11.61 0.11 20.92
CA LEU A 275 12.13 -1.18 20.45
C LEU A 275 11.45 -1.62 19.15
N TYR A 276 10.12 -1.47 19.06
CA TYR A 276 9.41 -1.79 17.83
C TYR A 276 9.86 -0.90 16.66
N VAL A 277 10.01 0.41 16.87
CA VAL A 277 10.49 1.32 15.81
C VAL A 277 11.81 0.81 15.23
N ILE A 278 12.77 0.46 16.09
CA ILE A 278 14.08 -0.05 15.65
C ILE A 278 13.94 -1.38 14.90
N VAL A 279 13.19 -2.34 15.46
CA VAL A 279 12.96 -3.66 14.82
C VAL A 279 12.28 -3.49 13.47
N HIS A 280 11.29 -2.59 13.38
CA HIS A 280 10.58 -2.33 12.14
C HIS A 280 11.49 -1.68 11.07
N TRP A 281 12.34 -0.73 11.45
CA TRP A 281 13.30 -0.13 10.53
C TRP A 281 14.32 -1.16 10.02
N ILE A 282 14.83 -2.03 10.90
CA ILE A 282 15.70 -3.15 10.49
C ILE A 282 14.96 -4.08 9.51
N TYR A 283 13.69 -4.38 9.77
CA TYR A 283 12.86 -5.15 8.85
C TYR A 283 12.75 -4.47 7.49
N VAL A 284 12.47 -3.16 7.43
CA VAL A 284 12.35 -2.41 6.17
C VAL A 284 13.66 -2.39 5.38
N VAL A 285 14.81 -2.24 6.07
CA VAL A 285 16.14 -2.39 5.44
C VAL A 285 16.28 -3.76 4.80
N ARG A 286 15.85 -4.83 5.49
CA ARG A 286 15.99 -6.22 5.02
C ARG A 286 15.10 -6.54 3.83
N VAL A 287 13.92 -5.95 3.71
CA VAL A 287 13.02 -6.15 2.57
C VAL A 287 13.31 -5.24 1.37
N GLY A 288 14.28 -4.32 1.50
CA GLY A 288 14.74 -3.48 0.40
C GLY A 288 13.98 -2.16 0.21
N GLY A 289 13.15 -1.75 1.19
CA GLY A 289 12.35 -0.50 1.09
C GLY A 289 11.14 -0.63 0.18
N ASP A 290 10.62 0.51 -0.27
CA ASP A 290 9.47 0.61 -1.18
C ASP A 290 9.80 1.47 -2.40
N TRP A 291 9.16 1.19 -3.53
CA TRP A 291 9.30 1.99 -4.74
C TRP A 291 8.37 3.23 -4.76
N MET A 292 7.36 3.22 -3.90
CA MET A 292 6.37 4.31 -3.83
C MET A 292 6.96 5.57 -3.20
N PRO A 293 6.58 6.76 -3.70
CA PRO A 293 7.24 8.02 -3.35
C PRO A 293 6.85 8.62 -1.98
N PHE A 294 6.13 7.91 -1.10
CA PHE A 294 5.62 8.45 0.17
C PHE A 294 5.89 7.53 1.38
N GLY A 295 7.11 7.14 1.60
CA GLY A 295 7.60 6.48 2.82
C GLY A 295 6.71 5.39 3.46
N ARG A 296 5.83 4.75 2.67
CA ARG A 296 4.72 3.89 3.12
C ARG A 296 5.13 2.83 4.15
N PHE A 297 6.32 2.24 3.99
CA PHE A 297 6.78 1.18 4.90
C PHE A 297 7.24 1.71 6.26
N LEU A 298 7.55 3.00 6.39
CA LEU A 298 7.90 3.61 7.67
C LEU A 298 6.74 4.30 8.37
N LEU A 299 5.64 4.58 7.65
CA LEU A 299 4.45 5.23 8.21
C LEU A 299 3.89 4.57 9.49
N PRO A 300 3.92 3.22 9.66
CA PRO A 300 3.46 2.61 10.92
C PRO A 300 4.22 3.06 12.15
N THR A 301 5.43 3.61 11.99
CA THR A 301 6.25 4.12 13.10
C THR A 301 6.00 5.60 13.42
N VAL A 302 5.45 6.38 12.50
CA VAL A 302 5.25 7.84 12.66
C VAL A 302 4.41 8.21 13.88
N PRO A 303 3.19 7.66 14.09
CA PRO A 303 2.38 7.99 15.27
C PRO A 303 3.06 7.57 16.58
N LEU A 304 3.85 6.49 16.55
CA LEU A 304 4.59 5.97 17.69
C LEU A 304 5.73 6.92 18.06
N LEU A 305 6.46 7.42 17.07
CA LEU A 305 7.53 8.41 17.23
C LEU A 305 7.00 9.74 17.80
N PHE A 306 5.84 10.20 17.29
CA PHE A 306 5.21 11.40 17.85
C PHE A 306 4.75 11.20 19.29
N ALA A 307 4.24 10.00 19.63
CA ALA A 307 3.89 9.67 21.00
C ALA A 307 5.10 9.67 21.92
N LEU A 308 6.26 9.14 21.48
CA LEU A 308 7.52 9.19 22.24
C LEU A 308 8.00 10.63 22.45
N LEU A 309 8.06 11.43 21.37
CA LEU A 309 8.47 12.83 21.41
C LEU A 309 7.61 13.65 22.39
N CYS A 310 6.29 13.58 22.26
CA CYS A 310 5.36 14.31 23.11
C CYS A 310 5.43 13.84 24.57
N SER A 311 5.67 12.55 24.80
CA SER A 311 5.83 12.01 26.16
C SER A 311 7.11 12.48 26.81
N ALA A 312 8.24 12.44 26.09
CA ALA A 312 9.53 12.92 26.58
C ALA A 312 9.50 14.42 26.86
N THR A 313 8.95 15.22 25.94
CA THR A 313 8.76 16.66 26.11
C THR A 313 7.92 16.99 27.36
N SER A 314 6.81 16.27 27.54
CA SER A 314 5.93 16.47 28.68
C SER A 314 6.63 16.17 30.03
N ASP A 315 7.40 15.08 30.09
CA ASP A 315 8.12 14.68 31.29
C ASP A 315 9.28 15.64 31.56
N PHE A 316 10.02 16.07 30.52
CA PHE A 316 11.09 17.06 30.59
C PHE A 316 10.58 18.41 31.17
N VAL A 317 9.55 18.98 30.53
CA VAL A 317 8.93 20.24 30.96
C VAL A 317 8.44 20.14 32.41
N GLY A 318 7.74 19.04 32.75
CA GLY A 318 7.29 18.78 34.11
C GLY A 318 8.45 18.69 35.13
N THR A 319 9.60 18.17 34.72
CA THR A 319 10.80 18.08 35.58
C THR A 319 11.44 19.46 35.78
N VAL A 320 11.56 20.25 34.71
CA VAL A 320 12.07 21.65 34.77
C VAL A 320 11.23 22.52 35.70
N PHE A 321 9.89 22.43 35.62
CA PHE A 321 9.04 23.22 36.53
C PHE A 321 9.14 22.78 37.97
N ARG A 322 9.36 21.51 38.27
CA ARG A 322 9.59 21.00 39.65
C ARG A 322 10.92 21.43 40.22
N ALA A 323 11.95 21.60 39.41
CA ALA A 323 13.27 21.98 39.83
C ALA A 323 13.39 23.43 40.38
N ARG A 324 12.33 24.24 40.34
CA ARG A 324 12.28 25.63 40.82
C ARG A 324 13.44 26.53 40.33
N HIS A 325 14.04 26.19 39.18
CA HIS A 325 15.14 26.94 38.59
C HIS A 325 14.69 28.32 38.08
N ARG A 326 15.51 29.36 38.21
CA ARG A 326 15.17 30.73 37.77
C ARG A 326 14.86 30.80 36.28
N LEU A 327 15.53 29.99 35.44
CA LEU A 327 15.36 29.92 33.99
C LEU A 327 14.29 28.89 33.53
N ARG A 328 13.46 28.40 34.46
CA ARG A 328 12.46 27.34 34.14
C ARG A 328 11.57 27.64 32.93
N TRP A 329 11.20 28.89 32.76
CA TRP A 329 10.35 29.30 31.64
C TRP A 329 11.10 29.20 30.29
N LEU A 330 12.36 29.65 30.24
CA LEU A 330 13.20 29.53 29.04
C LEU A 330 13.46 28.05 28.69
N LEU A 331 13.80 27.24 29.69
CA LEU A 331 14.04 25.81 29.52
C LEU A 331 12.75 25.08 29.08
N ALA A 332 11.58 25.48 29.59
CA ALA A 332 10.30 24.90 29.16
C ALA A 332 9.93 25.23 27.71
N LEU A 333 10.45 26.32 27.15
CA LEU A 333 10.28 26.71 25.74
C LEU A 333 11.27 26.02 24.81
N ALA A 334 12.33 25.38 25.32
CA ALA A 334 13.35 24.73 24.51
C ALA A 334 12.81 23.72 23.46
N PRO A 335 11.73 22.95 23.69
CA PRO A 335 11.15 22.07 22.67
C PRO A 335 10.39 22.80 21.55
N VAL A 336 9.99 24.07 21.72
CA VAL A 336 9.14 24.77 20.74
C VAL A 336 9.78 24.88 19.36
N PRO A 337 11.07 25.25 19.21
CA PRO A 337 11.73 25.29 17.92
C PRO A 337 11.74 23.93 17.21
N LEU A 338 11.94 22.83 17.96
CA LEU A 338 11.90 21.48 17.42
C LEU A 338 10.52 21.14 16.86
N PHE A 339 9.44 21.46 17.59
CA PHE A 339 8.07 21.22 17.12
C PHE A 339 7.72 22.08 15.91
N ALA A 340 8.10 23.36 15.91
CA ALA A 340 7.89 24.24 14.77
C ALA A 340 8.61 23.73 13.52
N TRP A 341 9.88 23.36 13.68
CA TRP A 341 10.66 22.76 12.61
C TRP A 341 10.06 21.43 12.11
N LEU A 342 9.62 20.55 13.04
CA LEU A 342 9.00 19.28 12.67
C LEU A 342 7.72 19.49 11.86
N VAL A 343 6.84 20.44 12.24
CA VAL A 343 5.63 20.75 11.47
C VAL A 343 5.99 21.19 10.04
N VAL A 344 7.02 22.02 9.89
CA VAL A 344 7.52 22.43 8.57
C VAL A 344 7.99 21.22 7.76
N ARG A 345 8.67 20.26 8.39
CA ARG A 345 9.22 19.08 7.71
C ARG A 345 8.16 18.05 7.30
N ILE A 346 7.17 17.78 8.14
CA ILE A 346 6.12 16.78 7.86
C ILE A 346 5.01 17.31 6.94
N ASP A 347 4.88 18.63 6.81
CA ASP A 347 3.98 19.27 5.87
C ASP A 347 4.76 19.74 4.63
N HIS A 348 4.67 18.96 3.57
CA HIS A 348 5.42 19.19 2.32
C HIS A 348 5.14 20.54 1.65
N ARG A 349 4.17 21.34 2.13
CA ARG A 349 3.96 22.73 1.66
C ARG A 349 5.15 23.64 1.94
N PHE A 350 5.86 23.36 3.04
CA PHE A 350 6.97 24.19 3.51
C PHE A 350 8.33 23.64 3.10
N VAL A 351 8.37 22.42 2.57
CA VAL A 351 9.61 21.78 2.16
C VAL A 351 9.87 22.02 0.68
N ASN A 352 11.06 22.50 0.37
CA ASN A 352 11.51 22.80 -1.00
C ASN A 352 12.81 22.02 -1.34
N SER A 353 12.99 20.82 -0.77
CA SER A 353 14.11 19.95 -1.12
C SER A 353 13.82 19.18 -2.41
N ASP A 354 14.87 18.76 -3.11
CA ASP A 354 14.71 17.95 -4.33
C ASP A 354 14.08 16.58 -4.00
N PHE A 355 14.34 16.05 -2.83
CA PHE A 355 13.71 14.83 -2.32
C PHE A 355 12.18 14.97 -2.26
N GLU A 356 11.66 16.03 -1.64
CA GLU A 356 10.22 16.25 -1.51
C GLU A 356 9.54 16.60 -2.83
N LYS A 357 10.20 17.38 -3.69
CA LYS A 357 9.72 17.65 -5.05
C LYS A 357 9.59 16.37 -5.85
N GLY A 358 10.58 15.46 -5.75
CA GLY A 358 10.55 14.15 -6.39
C GLY A 358 9.38 13.29 -5.90
N ARG A 359 9.07 13.32 -4.60
CA ARG A 359 7.92 12.58 -4.02
C ARG A 359 6.58 13.11 -4.53
N LEU A 360 6.36 14.43 -4.52
CA LEU A 360 5.12 15.04 -5.00
C LEU A 360 4.92 14.85 -6.50
N SER A 361 5.98 14.98 -7.32
CA SER A 361 5.91 14.70 -8.75
C SER A 361 5.61 13.22 -9.02
N GLY A 362 6.26 12.30 -8.29
CA GLY A 362 6.00 10.87 -8.42
C GLY A 362 4.54 10.48 -8.12
N ILE A 363 3.92 11.10 -7.13
CA ILE A 363 2.49 10.90 -6.82
C ILE A 363 1.61 11.46 -7.95
N ALA A 364 1.94 12.64 -8.48
CA ALA A 364 1.21 13.26 -9.58
C ALA A 364 1.29 12.41 -10.85
N ASP A 365 2.47 11.88 -11.18
CA ASP A 365 2.70 10.98 -12.32
C ASP A 365 1.91 9.69 -12.18
N GLN A 366 1.89 9.07 -11.00
CA GLN A 366 1.08 7.87 -10.74
C GLN A 366 -0.41 8.15 -10.92
N THR A 367 -0.89 9.28 -10.41
CA THR A 367 -2.29 9.69 -10.58
C THR A 367 -2.65 9.94 -12.04
N ALA A 368 -1.76 10.58 -12.80
CA ALA A 368 -1.93 10.82 -14.24
C ALA A 368 -1.98 9.49 -15.02
N ASN A 369 -1.09 8.56 -14.69
CA ASN A 369 -1.07 7.23 -15.28
C ASN A 369 -2.39 6.46 -15.01
N VAL A 370 -2.86 6.43 -13.77
CA VAL A 370 -4.16 5.79 -13.44
C VAL A 370 -5.30 6.39 -14.27
N LYS A 371 -5.36 7.73 -14.42
CA LYS A 371 -6.38 8.38 -15.25
C LYS A 371 -6.26 7.99 -16.74
N ALA A 372 -5.05 7.83 -17.24
CA ALA A 372 -4.82 7.36 -18.60
C ALA A 372 -5.30 5.89 -18.79
N TYR A 373 -4.99 5.01 -17.83
CA TYR A 373 -5.44 3.61 -17.88
C TYR A 373 -6.95 3.45 -17.67
N LEU A 374 -7.59 4.31 -16.88
CA LEU A 374 -9.06 4.36 -16.79
C LEU A 374 -9.70 4.67 -18.15
N ARG A 375 -9.10 5.61 -18.91
CA ARG A 375 -9.54 5.86 -20.30
C ARG A 375 -9.29 4.66 -21.19
N ALA A 376 -8.09 4.07 -21.13
CA ALA A 376 -7.74 2.89 -21.90
C ALA A 376 -8.69 1.71 -21.64
N ALA A 377 -9.12 1.49 -20.40
CA ALA A 377 -10.12 0.47 -20.08
C ALA A 377 -11.42 0.67 -20.85
N GLY A 378 -11.87 1.93 -21.02
CA GLY A 378 -13.05 2.25 -21.84
C GLY A 378 -12.91 1.87 -23.30
N PHE A 379 -11.71 2.01 -23.87
CA PHE A 379 -11.40 1.59 -25.24
C PHE A 379 -11.26 0.06 -25.35
N LEU A 380 -10.52 -0.57 -24.42
CA LEU A 380 -10.30 -2.03 -24.42
C LEU A 380 -11.60 -2.83 -24.26
N ASN A 381 -12.56 -2.32 -23.48
CA ASN A 381 -13.88 -2.93 -23.33
C ASN A 381 -14.71 -2.94 -24.65
N GLN A 382 -14.27 -2.28 -25.71
CA GLN A 382 -14.91 -2.35 -27.04
C GLN A 382 -14.39 -3.54 -27.87
N VAL A 383 -13.22 -4.10 -27.51
CA VAL A 383 -12.52 -5.11 -28.33
C VAL A 383 -12.17 -6.38 -27.59
N VAL A 384 -11.86 -6.30 -26.30
CA VAL A 384 -11.51 -7.48 -25.51
C VAL A 384 -12.79 -8.07 -24.92
N PRO A 385 -13.18 -9.30 -25.33
CA PRO A 385 -14.37 -9.93 -24.77
C PRO A 385 -14.16 -10.31 -23.31
N SER A 386 -15.27 -10.55 -22.60
CA SER A 386 -15.22 -11.08 -21.23
C SER A 386 -14.40 -12.38 -21.20
N GLY A 387 -13.40 -12.41 -20.29
CA GLY A 387 -12.47 -13.53 -20.16
C GLY A 387 -11.36 -13.59 -21.21
N GLY A 388 -11.32 -12.70 -22.20
CA GLY A 388 -10.22 -12.61 -23.17
C GLY A 388 -8.89 -12.30 -22.47
N ARG A 389 -7.82 -13.03 -22.80
CA ARG A 389 -6.52 -12.95 -22.12
C ARG A 389 -5.71 -11.76 -22.61
N LEU A 390 -5.70 -10.70 -21.78
CA LEU A 390 -5.02 -9.42 -22.05
C LEU A 390 -3.72 -9.29 -21.25
N VAL A 391 -2.62 -9.12 -21.95
CA VAL A 391 -1.31 -8.80 -21.35
C VAL A 391 -1.20 -7.31 -21.09
N THR A 392 -0.80 -6.94 -19.86
CA THR A 392 -0.63 -5.56 -19.47
C THR A 392 0.42 -5.40 -18.35
N ASP A 393 1.06 -4.24 -18.30
CA ASP A 393 1.96 -3.78 -17.25
C ASP A 393 1.22 -3.09 -16.08
N TYR A 394 0.03 -2.52 -16.31
CA TYR A 394 -0.84 -1.88 -15.31
C TYR A 394 -2.05 -2.77 -14.99
N GLY A 395 -1.76 -3.85 -14.30
CA GLY A 395 -2.75 -4.86 -13.99
C GLY A 395 -3.86 -4.38 -13.07
N GLY A 396 -3.59 -3.45 -12.16
CA GLY A 396 -4.55 -2.98 -11.17
C GLY A 396 -5.79 -2.34 -11.78
N VAL A 397 -5.60 -1.24 -12.50
CA VAL A 397 -6.70 -0.48 -13.13
C VAL A 397 -7.41 -1.31 -14.18
N LEU A 398 -6.67 -1.96 -15.09
CA LEU A 398 -7.29 -2.74 -16.15
C LEU A 398 -8.02 -3.97 -15.61
N GLY A 399 -7.47 -4.64 -14.58
CA GLY A 399 -8.16 -5.75 -13.90
C GLY A 399 -9.44 -5.33 -13.20
N CYS A 400 -9.51 -4.09 -12.70
CA CYS A 400 -10.68 -3.57 -12.01
C CYS A 400 -11.78 -3.08 -12.96
N PHE A 401 -11.42 -2.51 -14.12
CA PHE A 401 -12.35 -1.81 -15.02
C PHE A 401 -12.56 -2.48 -16.38
N THR A 402 -11.94 -3.64 -16.62
CA THR A 402 -12.26 -4.49 -17.76
C THR A 402 -12.80 -5.84 -17.26
N ASP A 403 -13.49 -6.57 -18.15
CA ASP A 403 -13.91 -7.95 -17.89
C ASP A 403 -12.93 -8.96 -18.51
N ALA A 404 -11.73 -8.49 -18.90
CA ALA A 404 -10.66 -9.30 -19.45
C ALA A 404 -10.02 -10.19 -18.37
N SER A 405 -9.47 -11.32 -18.79
CA SER A 405 -8.56 -12.13 -17.98
C SER A 405 -7.15 -11.54 -18.09
N ILE A 406 -6.73 -10.82 -17.06
CA ILE A 406 -5.47 -10.08 -17.08
C ILE A 406 -4.28 -11.00 -16.88
N ILE A 407 -3.30 -10.93 -17.80
CA ILE A 407 -1.95 -11.47 -17.66
C ILE A 407 -1.06 -10.29 -17.22
N GLU A 408 -0.91 -10.12 -15.93
CA GLU A 408 -0.11 -9.04 -15.34
C GLU A 408 1.38 -9.38 -15.47
N MET A 409 2.17 -8.48 -16.07
CA MET A 409 3.53 -8.74 -16.56
C MET A 409 4.59 -8.82 -15.47
N TRP A 410 4.32 -8.27 -14.28
CA TRP A 410 5.29 -8.19 -13.17
C TRP A 410 5.22 -9.38 -12.20
N GLY A 411 4.28 -10.30 -12.41
CA GLY A 411 4.04 -11.45 -11.53
C GLY A 411 3.33 -11.11 -10.22
N LEU A 412 2.87 -9.88 -10.03
CA LEU A 412 2.16 -9.51 -8.79
C LEU A 412 0.83 -10.26 -8.67
N ALA A 413 0.12 -10.35 -9.80
CA ALA A 413 -1.16 -11.07 -9.91
C ALA A 413 -1.10 -12.22 -10.94
N ASN A 414 0.10 -12.79 -11.16
CA ASN A 414 0.31 -13.95 -12.02
C ASN A 414 1.31 -14.92 -11.37
N ALA A 415 0.80 -16.07 -10.91
CA ALA A 415 1.60 -17.06 -10.18
C ALA A 415 2.74 -17.68 -11.04
N THR A 416 2.50 -17.91 -12.33
CA THR A 416 3.51 -18.46 -13.24
C THR A 416 4.69 -17.52 -13.39
N ILE A 417 4.42 -16.23 -13.65
CA ILE A 417 5.46 -15.20 -13.75
C ILE A 417 6.16 -15.00 -12.40
N ALA A 418 5.40 -14.93 -11.30
CA ALA A 418 5.96 -14.75 -9.96
C ALA A 418 6.96 -15.83 -9.56
N THR A 419 6.70 -17.09 -9.93
CA THR A 419 7.50 -18.26 -9.49
C THR A 419 8.59 -18.64 -10.47
N ARG A 420 8.40 -18.41 -11.77
CA ARG A 420 9.31 -18.83 -12.87
C ARG A 420 10.05 -17.67 -13.53
N GLY A 421 9.59 -16.42 -13.30
CA GLY A 421 10.19 -15.23 -13.87
C GLY A 421 11.56 -14.90 -13.28
N ASP A 422 12.28 -14.02 -13.96
CA ASP A 422 13.53 -13.43 -13.53
C ASP A 422 13.39 -11.91 -13.32
N THR A 423 14.49 -11.26 -13.03
CA THR A 423 14.55 -9.81 -12.77
C THR A 423 15.32 -9.06 -13.86
N GLU A 424 15.64 -9.71 -14.96
CA GLU A 424 16.37 -9.09 -16.07
C GLU A 424 15.54 -7.94 -16.68
N GLY A 425 16.13 -6.76 -16.76
CA GLY A 425 15.46 -5.55 -17.26
C GLY A 425 14.38 -4.96 -16.36
N VAL A 426 14.19 -5.46 -15.13
CA VAL A 426 13.18 -4.99 -14.18
C VAL A 426 13.79 -3.97 -13.22
N ARG A 427 13.07 -2.87 -12.95
CA ARG A 427 13.45 -1.92 -11.91
C ARG A 427 13.38 -2.58 -10.52
N PRO A 428 14.24 -2.17 -9.58
CA PRO A 428 14.20 -2.66 -8.20
C PRO A 428 12.81 -2.57 -7.59
N ASN A 429 12.40 -3.63 -6.86
CA ASN A 429 11.12 -3.73 -6.14
C ASN A 429 9.84 -3.69 -7.00
N TYR A 430 9.94 -3.76 -8.34
CA TYR A 430 8.76 -3.80 -9.21
C TYR A 430 8.14 -5.20 -9.30
N GLY A 431 8.94 -6.24 -9.55
CA GLY A 431 8.45 -7.60 -9.72
C GLY A 431 9.41 -8.45 -10.53
N ARG A 432 8.86 -9.44 -11.25
CA ARG A 432 9.57 -10.32 -12.18
C ARG A 432 8.91 -10.31 -13.53
N THR A 433 9.65 -10.68 -14.56
CA THR A 433 9.12 -10.91 -15.91
C THR A 433 9.48 -12.31 -16.38
N CYS A 434 8.71 -12.87 -17.29
CA CYS A 434 8.94 -14.21 -17.83
C CYS A 434 8.54 -14.26 -19.32
N ALA A 435 9.43 -13.82 -20.20
CA ALA A 435 9.19 -13.88 -21.63
C ALA A 435 8.89 -15.33 -22.12
N ALA A 436 9.61 -16.31 -21.60
CA ALA A 436 9.42 -17.73 -21.91
C ALA A 436 8.06 -18.32 -21.41
N CYS A 437 7.34 -17.63 -20.53
CA CYS A 437 6.05 -18.09 -20.02
C CYS A 437 4.88 -17.81 -20.97
N TYR A 438 4.99 -16.84 -21.88
CA TYR A 438 3.86 -16.39 -22.69
C TYR A 438 3.25 -17.46 -23.60
N PRO A 439 4.02 -18.39 -24.23
CA PRO A 439 3.41 -19.49 -24.98
C PRO A 439 2.44 -20.35 -24.16
N GLU A 440 2.76 -20.59 -22.87
CA GLU A 440 1.91 -21.33 -21.92
C GLU A 440 0.72 -20.49 -21.45
N LEU A 441 0.94 -19.19 -21.20
CA LEU A 441 -0.11 -18.24 -20.78
C LEU A 441 -1.12 -17.97 -21.90
N LYS A 442 -0.75 -18.28 -23.17
CA LYS A 442 -1.61 -18.18 -24.37
C LYS A 442 -2.31 -16.82 -24.47
N PRO A 443 -1.58 -15.70 -24.55
CA PRO A 443 -2.17 -14.37 -24.67
C PRO A 443 -3.02 -14.27 -25.94
N GLU A 444 -4.13 -13.54 -25.86
CA GLU A 444 -5.00 -13.25 -27.00
C GLU A 444 -4.89 -11.79 -27.42
N TYR A 445 -4.58 -10.92 -26.43
CA TYR A 445 -4.43 -9.49 -26.63
C TYR A 445 -3.19 -8.97 -25.93
N PHE A 446 -2.50 -8.01 -26.54
CA PHE A 446 -1.52 -7.15 -25.88
C PHE A 446 -1.98 -5.71 -26.02
N HIS A 447 -1.95 -4.97 -24.93
CA HIS A 447 -2.13 -3.53 -25.04
C HIS A 447 -0.80 -2.86 -25.40
N VAL A 448 -0.87 -1.75 -26.11
CA VAL A 448 0.29 -0.95 -26.49
C VAL A 448 0.49 0.15 -25.45
N MET A 449 1.73 0.28 -24.99
CA MET A 449 2.09 1.20 -23.93
C MET A 449 2.02 2.69 -24.34
N VAL A 450 2.37 3.51 -23.45
CA VAL A 450 2.32 4.98 -23.35
C VAL A 450 2.69 5.74 -24.64
N PRO A 451 1.94 6.81 -24.90
CA PRO A 451 0.63 7.13 -24.38
C PRO A 451 -0.44 6.21 -24.99
N MET A 452 -1.17 5.50 -24.12
CA MET A 452 -2.12 4.47 -24.52
C MET A 452 -3.22 4.96 -25.45
N VAL A 453 -3.76 6.16 -25.16
CA VAL A 453 -4.77 6.82 -25.97
C VAL A 453 -4.13 8.05 -26.59
N ARG A 454 -4.06 8.08 -27.92
CA ARG A 454 -3.40 9.16 -28.69
C ARG A 454 -4.38 9.78 -29.69
N ARG A 455 -4.08 11.01 -30.12
CA ARG A 455 -4.73 11.57 -31.31
C ARG A 455 -4.08 11.03 -32.56
N GLU A 456 -4.89 10.73 -33.55
CA GLU A 456 -4.46 10.24 -34.85
C GLU A 456 -3.79 11.36 -35.72
N PRO A 457 -2.81 11.00 -36.58
CA PRO A 457 -2.19 9.68 -36.73
C PRO A 457 -1.13 9.42 -35.66
N ALA A 458 -1.18 8.24 -34.99
CA ALA A 458 -0.31 7.92 -33.88
C ALA A 458 0.89 7.05 -34.24
N PHE A 459 0.72 6.11 -35.17
CA PHE A 459 1.77 5.20 -35.63
C PHE A 459 1.75 5.10 -37.15
N ALA A 460 2.95 5.00 -37.77
CA ALA A 460 3.12 4.90 -39.19
C ALA A 460 3.21 3.44 -39.70
N SER A 461 3.61 2.53 -38.82
CA SER A 461 3.86 1.14 -39.18
C SER A 461 3.54 0.16 -38.05
N VAL A 462 3.49 -1.14 -38.36
CA VAL A 462 3.39 -2.23 -37.37
C VAL A 462 4.61 -2.22 -36.44
N ASP A 463 5.80 -1.94 -36.96
CA ASP A 463 7.02 -1.91 -36.15
C ASP A 463 6.99 -0.78 -35.11
N ASP A 464 6.41 0.39 -35.47
CA ASP A 464 6.21 1.48 -34.51
C ASP A 464 5.24 1.06 -33.38
N VAL A 465 4.21 0.29 -33.69
CA VAL A 465 3.29 -0.25 -32.66
C VAL A 465 4.03 -1.26 -31.79
N LEU A 466 4.76 -2.20 -32.38
CA LEU A 466 5.50 -3.24 -31.65
C LEU A 466 6.57 -2.66 -30.73
N ALA A 467 7.27 -1.62 -31.16
CA ALA A 467 8.25 -0.91 -30.32
C ALA A 467 7.65 -0.30 -29.03
N ASN A 468 6.32 -0.15 -28.99
CA ASN A 468 5.57 0.34 -27.83
C ASN A 468 4.86 -0.79 -27.04
N VAL A 469 5.12 -2.06 -27.35
CA VAL A 469 4.74 -3.20 -26.51
C VAL A 469 5.86 -3.48 -25.53
N TRP A 470 5.55 -3.52 -24.23
CA TRP A 470 6.57 -3.76 -23.20
C TRP A 470 7.27 -5.10 -23.44
N GLN A 471 8.60 -5.07 -23.39
CA GLN A 471 9.47 -6.24 -23.61
C GLN A 471 9.21 -6.98 -24.93
N SER A 472 8.73 -6.28 -25.96
CA SER A 472 8.45 -6.88 -27.28
C SER A 472 9.65 -7.70 -27.82
N ASP A 473 10.89 -7.22 -27.65
CA ASP A 473 12.10 -7.92 -28.10
C ASP A 473 12.35 -9.22 -27.33
N ALA A 474 12.15 -9.21 -26.01
CA ALA A 474 12.31 -10.39 -25.16
C ALA A 474 11.20 -11.43 -25.43
N ILE A 475 9.95 -10.98 -25.48
CA ILE A 475 8.78 -11.83 -25.77
C ILE A 475 8.85 -12.34 -27.21
N GLY A 476 9.34 -11.51 -28.16
CA GLY A 476 9.49 -11.83 -29.58
C GLY A 476 10.42 -13.02 -29.86
N ARG A 477 11.26 -13.43 -28.90
CA ARG A 477 12.03 -14.67 -28.99
C ARG A 477 11.18 -15.94 -28.88
N TYR A 478 9.97 -15.83 -28.32
CA TYR A 478 9.07 -16.95 -28.01
C TYR A 478 7.72 -16.85 -28.75
N ILE A 479 7.32 -15.65 -29.18
CA ILE A 479 6.09 -15.35 -29.92
C ILE A 479 6.45 -14.51 -31.14
N ASP A 480 6.07 -14.97 -32.33
CA ASP A 480 6.20 -14.16 -33.54
C ASP A 480 5.02 -13.18 -33.66
N PHE A 481 5.24 -11.95 -33.17
CA PHE A 481 4.19 -10.93 -33.19
C PHE A 481 3.65 -10.62 -34.57
N LYS A 482 4.50 -10.58 -35.61
CA LYS A 482 4.07 -10.25 -36.97
C LYS A 482 3.25 -11.38 -37.61
N ARG A 483 3.63 -12.63 -37.34
CA ARG A 483 2.92 -13.80 -37.83
C ARG A 483 1.67 -14.10 -37.02
N ASP A 484 1.76 -14.07 -35.70
CA ASP A 484 0.75 -14.61 -34.80
C ASP A 484 -0.28 -13.56 -34.34
N PHE A 485 -0.01 -12.26 -34.55
CA PHE A 485 -0.88 -11.17 -34.14
C PHE A 485 -1.13 -10.16 -35.25
N GLY A 486 -2.31 -9.55 -35.22
CA GLY A 486 -2.67 -8.39 -36.04
C GLY A 486 -2.77 -7.14 -35.19
N VAL A 487 -2.45 -5.99 -35.77
CA VAL A 487 -2.56 -4.69 -35.11
C VAL A 487 -3.95 -4.12 -35.32
N GLY A 488 -4.69 -3.97 -34.21
CA GLY A 488 -5.99 -3.32 -34.21
C GLY A 488 -5.91 -1.90 -33.59
N ARG A 489 -6.90 -1.10 -33.91
CA ARG A 489 -7.09 0.25 -33.41
C ARG A 489 -8.54 0.45 -33.00
N VAL A 490 -8.77 1.04 -31.82
CA VAL A 490 -10.08 1.55 -31.40
C VAL A 490 -10.04 3.07 -31.48
N LEU A 491 -10.84 3.66 -32.34
CA LEU A 491 -10.94 5.09 -32.58
C LEU A 491 -12.24 5.62 -31.98
N GLN A 492 -12.15 6.75 -31.24
CA GLN A 492 -13.29 7.58 -30.89
C GLN A 492 -13.40 8.77 -31.85
N PRO A 493 -14.29 8.72 -32.86
CA PRO A 493 -14.32 9.71 -33.93
C PRO A 493 -14.62 11.15 -33.46
N ARG A 494 -15.34 11.32 -32.34
CA ARG A 494 -15.69 12.63 -31.80
C ARG A 494 -14.50 13.37 -31.23
N THR A 495 -13.53 12.66 -30.62
CA THR A 495 -12.34 13.26 -30.01
C THR A 495 -11.10 13.12 -30.87
N GLY A 496 -11.13 12.23 -31.87
CA GLY A 496 -9.97 11.84 -32.67
C GLY A 496 -8.95 11.01 -31.88
N GLU A 497 -9.33 10.52 -30.70
CA GLU A 497 -8.46 9.70 -29.86
C GLU A 497 -8.56 8.22 -30.25
N ALA A 498 -7.43 7.53 -30.23
CA ALA A 498 -7.33 6.11 -30.54
C ALA A 498 -6.45 5.36 -29.54
N LEU A 499 -6.76 4.09 -29.35
CA LEU A 499 -5.94 3.12 -28.65
C LEU A 499 -5.57 1.98 -29.60
N TYR A 500 -4.27 1.64 -29.63
CA TYR A 500 -3.77 0.51 -30.40
C TYR A 500 -3.62 -0.73 -29.51
N PHE A 501 -3.85 -1.91 -30.09
CA PHE A 501 -3.71 -3.20 -29.43
C PHE A 501 -3.25 -4.26 -30.42
N LEU A 502 -2.69 -5.37 -29.89
CA LEU A 502 -2.44 -6.55 -30.70
C LEU A 502 -3.53 -7.58 -30.40
N ARG A 503 -4.09 -8.20 -31.44
CA ARG A 503 -5.04 -9.30 -31.35
C ARG A 503 -4.44 -10.54 -32.02
N LYS A 504 -4.54 -11.69 -31.37
CA LYS A 504 -4.08 -12.97 -31.92
C LYS A 504 -4.86 -13.33 -33.16
N ARG A 505 -4.15 -13.85 -34.16
CA ARG A 505 -4.75 -14.45 -35.37
C ARG A 505 -5.28 -15.83 -35.04
N ASP A 506 -6.58 -15.98 -35.04
CA ASP A 506 -7.30 -17.22 -34.73
C ASP A 506 -8.02 -17.81 -35.96
N GLY A 507 -7.70 -17.32 -37.18
CA GLY A 507 -8.38 -17.64 -38.40
C GLY A 507 -9.65 -16.82 -38.65
N SER A 508 -10.12 -16.05 -37.70
CA SER A 508 -11.25 -15.13 -37.88
C SER A 508 -10.79 -13.87 -38.63
N PRO A 509 -11.56 -13.35 -39.60
CA PRO A 509 -11.19 -12.13 -40.30
C PRO A 509 -11.14 -10.93 -39.37
N PHE A 510 -10.17 -10.04 -39.58
CA PHE A 510 -10.09 -8.75 -38.92
C PHE A 510 -11.05 -7.74 -39.54
N THR A 511 -12.34 -7.85 -39.20
CA THR A 511 -13.37 -6.98 -39.75
C THR A 511 -13.56 -5.71 -38.94
N PRO A 512 -13.59 -4.54 -39.56
CA PRO A 512 -13.95 -3.30 -38.89
C PRO A 512 -15.35 -3.38 -38.30
N SER A 513 -15.54 -2.82 -37.11
CA SER A 513 -16.82 -2.77 -36.41
C SER A 513 -17.06 -1.40 -35.81
N LYS A 514 -18.32 -1.08 -35.52
CA LYS A 514 -18.73 0.11 -34.82
C LYS A 514 -19.52 -0.28 -33.56
N SER A 515 -19.09 0.20 -32.39
CA SER A 515 -19.79 -0.08 -31.14
C SER A 515 -21.02 0.82 -30.97
N GLU A 516 -21.97 0.40 -30.15
CA GLU A 516 -23.15 1.19 -29.78
C GLU A 516 -22.78 2.58 -29.20
N ARG A 517 -21.61 2.72 -28.55
CA ARG A 517 -21.08 3.97 -28.02
C ARG A 517 -20.38 4.84 -29.06
N GLY A 518 -20.40 4.45 -30.33
CA GLY A 518 -19.84 5.19 -31.44
C GLY A 518 -18.34 5.05 -31.63
N PHE A 519 -17.67 4.10 -30.96
CA PHE A 519 -16.28 3.75 -31.25
C PHE A 519 -16.20 2.95 -32.56
N VAL A 520 -15.13 3.18 -33.31
CA VAL A 520 -14.81 2.43 -34.54
C VAL A 520 -13.60 1.56 -34.24
N VAL A 521 -13.74 0.28 -34.46
CA VAL A 521 -12.63 -0.70 -34.40
C VAL A 521 -12.21 -1.00 -35.83
N ASP A 522 -10.94 -0.79 -36.13
CA ASP A 522 -10.35 -1.14 -37.42
C ASP A 522 -8.96 -1.75 -37.27
N TYR A 523 -8.37 -2.17 -38.37
CA TYR A 523 -7.07 -2.83 -38.42
C TYR A 523 -6.23 -2.15 -39.49
N PRO A 524 -5.63 -0.99 -39.18
CA PRO A 524 -5.06 -0.06 -40.16
C PRO A 524 -3.88 -0.63 -40.95
N PHE A 525 -3.21 -1.65 -40.43
CA PHE A 525 -2.04 -2.28 -41.05
C PHE A 525 -2.33 -3.69 -41.62
N GLU A 526 -3.56 -4.16 -41.50
CA GLU A 526 -3.97 -5.45 -42.05
C GLU A 526 -4.45 -5.25 -43.47
N THR A 527 -3.83 -5.93 -44.44
CA THR A 527 -4.31 -5.97 -45.79
C THR A 527 -5.69 -6.64 -45.82
N ARG A 528 -6.68 -5.99 -46.46
CA ARG A 528 -7.96 -6.67 -46.78
C ARG A 528 -7.63 -7.86 -47.66
N GLN A 529 -7.73 -9.06 -47.10
CA GLN A 529 -7.76 -10.30 -47.88
C GLN A 529 -9.09 -10.43 -48.62
#